data_e786cfb4fee669dfed00a78de1690224
#
_entry.id   e786cfb4fee669dfed00a78de1690224
#
_cell.length_a   1.000
_cell.length_b   1.000
_cell.length_c   1.000
_cell.angle_alpha   90.00
_cell.angle_beta   90.00
_cell.angle_gamma   90.00
#
_symmetry.space_group_name_H-M   'P 1'
#
loop_
_entity.id
_entity.type
_entity.pdbx_description
1 polymer ?
#
loop_
_entity_poly.entity_id
_entity_poly.type
_entity_poly.pdbx_seq_one_letter_code
_entity_poly.pdbx_strand_id
1 'polypeptide(L)'
;MIKINRRVIQILNLFGDRFNKKREVTQWFYFENLTNLEKCELHLNDIGFKTQYKDLEIRKDFDKLLLIVFRKEAINEDAFNLYLEKLTEIAEKYNGHYDGWETSIENHQQLN
;
A
#
# COMPACT_ATOMS: atom_id res chain seq x y z
N MET A 1 9.24 3.42 -7.43
CA MET A 1 8.54 2.61 -6.42
C MET A 1 9.32 2.57 -5.12
N ILE A 2 8.63 2.76 -4.04
CA ILE A 2 9.23 2.67 -2.71
C ILE A 2 9.19 1.21 -2.28
N LYS A 3 10.35 0.70 -1.93
CA LYS A 3 10.41 -0.67 -1.43
C LYS A 3 10.58 -0.63 0.06
N ILE A 4 9.80 -1.45 0.74
CA ILE A 4 10.05 -1.64 2.14
C ILE A 4 11.33 -2.46 2.29
N ASN A 5 12.09 -2.18 3.30
CA ASN A 5 13.26 -2.96 3.58
C ASN A 5 13.36 -3.18 5.08
N ARG A 6 14.24 -4.09 5.44
CA ARG A 6 14.45 -4.47 6.82
C ARG A 6 14.80 -3.28 7.70
N ARG A 7 15.50 -2.33 7.13
CA ARG A 7 15.94 -1.16 7.88
C ARG A 7 14.77 -0.30 8.33
N VAL A 8 13.78 -0.12 7.47
CA VAL A 8 12.61 0.67 7.82
C VAL A 8 11.88 0.02 9.00
N ILE A 9 11.71 -1.28 8.95
CA ILE A 9 11.06 -2.01 10.03
C ILE A 9 11.86 -1.92 11.31
N GLN A 10 13.18 -2.01 11.22
CA GLN A 10 14.05 -1.89 12.39
C GLN A 10 13.95 -0.52 13.03
N ILE A 11 13.88 0.53 12.21
CA ILE A 11 13.74 1.88 12.72
C ILE A 11 12.44 2.04 13.48
N LEU A 12 11.35 1.55 12.91
CA LEU A 12 10.05 1.61 13.57
C LEU A 12 10.08 0.84 14.90
N ASN A 13 10.77 -0.28 14.90
CA ASN A 13 10.90 -1.11 16.09
C ASN A 13 11.62 -0.36 17.21
N LEU A 14 12.63 0.41 16.86
CA LEU A 14 13.40 1.19 17.84
C LEU A 14 12.55 2.24 18.54
N PHE A 15 11.47 2.66 17.92
CA PHE A 15 10.57 3.62 18.55
C PHE A 15 9.49 2.95 19.38
N GLY A 16 9.62 1.64 19.60
CA GLY A 16 8.67 0.93 20.44
C GLY A 16 7.35 0.62 19.75
N ASP A 17 7.31 0.75 18.46
CA ASP A 17 6.11 0.42 17.72
C ASP A 17 5.88 -1.09 17.76
N ARG A 18 4.62 -1.48 17.86
CA ARG A 18 4.26 -2.88 17.99
C ARG A 18 3.79 -3.42 16.66
N PHE A 19 4.68 -4.13 15.98
CA PHE A 19 4.37 -4.62 14.63
C PHE A 19 3.36 -5.74 14.59
N ASN A 20 3.17 -6.44 15.68
CA ASN A 20 2.14 -7.47 15.72
C ASN A 20 0.75 -6.90 15.98
N LYS A 21 0.67 -5.61 16.25
CA LYS A 21 -0.61 -4.93 16.42
C LYS A 21 -1.07 -4.44 15.05
N LYS A 22 -2.32 -4.68 14.72
CA LYS A 22 -2.85 -4.23 13.44
C LYS A 22 -3.04 -2.73 13.42
N ARG A 23 -2.67 -2.13 12.32
CA ARG A 23 -2.82 -0.69 12.07
C ARG A 23 -3.19 -0.49 10.61
N GLU A 24 -3.74 0.65 10.29
CA GLU A 24 -4.10 0.90 8.91
C GLU A 24 -2.86 1.09 8.05
N VAL A 25 -2.81 0.36 6.96
CA VAL A 25 -1.74 0.46 5.98
C VAL A 25 -2.37 0.90 4.68
N THR A 26 -1.83 1.94 4.09
CA THR A 26 -2.30 2.50 2.83
C THR A 26 -1.33 2.15 1.73
N GLN A 27 -1.86 1.68 0.60
CA GLN A 27 -1.07 1.27 -0.56
C GLN A 27 -1.45 2.16 -1.74
N TRP A 28 -0.50 2.41 -2.64
CA TRP A 28 -0.70 3.31 -3.77
C TRP A 28 -0.47 2.58 -5.07
N PHE A 29 -1.51 2.57 -5.94
CA PHE A 29 -1.44 1.93 -7.25
C PHE A 29 -1.79 2.95 -8.31
N TYR A 30 -1.07 2.93 -9.43
CA TYR A 30 -1.34 3.85 -10.53
C TYR A 30 -1.70 3.07 -11.78
N PHE A 31 -2.61 3.62 -12.58
CA PHE A 31 -3.09 3.01 -13.81
C PHE A 31 -3.26 4.06 -14.90
N GLU A 32 -3.08 3.64 -16.14
CA GLU A 32 -3.35 4.51 -17.28
C GLU A 32 -4.79 4.41 -17.76
N ASN A 33 -5.48 3.36 -17.37
CA ASN A 33 -6.73 2.97 -17.97
C ASN A 33 -7.72 2.57 -16.89
N LEU A 34 -8.90 3.16 -16.95
CA LEU A 34 -9.90 2.95 -15.91
C LEU A 34 -10.39 1.51 -15.83
N THR A 35 -10.51 0.85 -16.99
CA THR A 35 -10.95 -0.53 -17.01
C THR A 35 -10.01 -1.42 -16.21
N ASN A 36 -8.70 -1.22 -16.39
CA ASN A 36 -7.71 -1.99 -15.65
C ASN A 36 -7.74 -1.67 -14.16
N LEU A 37 -7.92 -0.41 -13.82
CA LEU A 37 -8.05 0.00 -12.44
C LEU A 37 -9.24 -0.69 -11.79
N GLU A 38 -10.37 -0.71 -12.47
CA GLU A 38 -11.59 -1.30 -11.91
C GLU A 38 -11.44 -2.81 -11.72
N LYS A 39 -10.79 -3.47 -12.64
CA LYS A 39 -10.52 -4.91 -12.50
C LYS A 39 -9.62 -5.19 -11.29
N CYS A 40 -8.60 -4.38 -11.12
CA CYS A 40 -7.71 -4.50 -9.99
C CYS A 40 -8.46 -4.23 -8.69
N GLU A 41 -9.30 -3.22 -8.70
CA GLU A 41 -10.11 -2.86 -7.54
C GLU A 41 -11.00 -4.01 -7.10
N LEU A 42 -11.67 -4.65 -8.05
CA LEU A 42 -12.52 -5.79 -7.74
C LEU A 42 -11.72 -6.93 -7.12
N HIS A 43 -10.56 -7.20 -7.67
CA HIS A 43 -9.70 -8.25 -7.14
C HIS A 43 -9.31 -7.95 -5.69
N LEU A 44 -8.90 -6.71 -5.45
CA LEU A 44 -8.45 -6.30 -4.11
C LEU A 44 -9.62 -6.30 -3.12
N ASN A 45 -10.78 -5.86 -3.55
CA ASN A 45 -11.97 -5.89 -2.69
C ASN A 45 -12.33 -7.34 -2.31
N ASP A 46 -12.18 -8.25 -3.26
CA ASP A 46 -12.49 -9.66 -3.01
C ASP A 46 -11.57 -10.28 -1.97
N ILE A 47 -10.36 -9.80 -1.85
CA ILE A 47 -9.43 -10.33 -0.85
C ILE A 47 -9.36 -9.47 0.40
N GLY A 48 -10.32 -8.58 0.57
CA GLY A 48 -10.53 -7.89 1.84
C GLY A 48 -10.00 -6.48 1.95
N PHE A 49 -9.56 -5.89 0.85
CA PHE A 49 -9.11 -4.51 0.89
C PHE A 49 -10.24 -3.53 0.64
N LYS A 50 -10.09 -2.35 1.22
CA LYS A 50 -10.92 -1.21 0.88
C LYS A 50 -10.17 -0.36 -0.12
N THR A 51 -10.90 0.29 -1.01
CA THR A 51 -10.28 1.03 -2.10
C THR A 51 -10.96 2.37 -2.30
N GLN A 52 -10.21 3.31 -2.86
CA GLN A 52 -10.72 4.62 -3.26
C GLN A 52 -9.99 5.04 -4.53
N TYR A 53 -10.76 5.41 -5.55
CA TYR A 53 -10.22 5.84 -6.83
C TYR A 53 -10.12 7.36 -6.89
N LYS A 54 -9.06 7.86 -7.51
CA LYS A 54 -8.90 9.29 -7.80
C LYS A 54 -8.36 9.50 -9.20
N ASP A 55 -8.90 10.49 -9.87
CA ASP A 55 -8.43 10.90 -11.19
C ASP A 55 -7.45 12.06 -11.00
N LEU A 56 -6.22 11.86 -11.46
CA LEU A 56 -5.16 12.86 -11.32
C LEU A 56 -4.99 13.60 -12.63
N GLU A 57 -5.95 14.43 -12.97
CA GLU A 57 -6.01 15.10 -14.27
C GLU A 57 -4.77 15.90 -14.63
N ILE A 58 -4.06 16.39 -13.65
CA ILE A 58 -2.90 17.23 -13.91
C ILE A 58 -1.66 16.45 -14.32
N ARG A 59 -1.72 15.13 -14.27
CA ARG A 59 -0.58 14.28 -14.60
C ARG A 59 -0.67 13.81 -16.04
N LYS A 60 -0.24 14.66 -16.96
CA LYS A 60 -0.38 14.35 -18.38
C LYS A 60 0.61 13.32 -18.90
N ASP A 61 1.77 13.28 -18.32
CA ASP A 61 2.85 12.41 -18.82
C ASP A 61 2.98 11.10 -18.09
N PHE A 62 2.08 10.85 -17.15
CA PHE A 62 2.16 9.67 -16.29
C PHE A 62 0.80 9.01 -16.21
N ASP A 63 0.77 7.88 -15.52
CA ASP A 63 -0.48 7.25 -15.18
C ASP A 63 -1.31 8.24 -14.38
N LYS A 64 -2.52 8.44 -14.82
CA LYS A 64 -3.37 9.49 -14.26
C LYS A 64 -4.34 9.01 -13.23
N LEU A 65 -4.50 7.74 -13.10
CA LEU A 65 -5.52 7.15 -12.23
C LEU A 65 -4.85 6.55 -11.02
N LEU A 66 -5.27 7.00 -9.87
CA LEU A 66 -4.72 6.52 -8.60
C LEU A 66 -5.75 5.66 -7.90
N LEU A 67 -5.36 4.48 -7.52
CA LEU A 67 -6.17 3.61 -6.67
C LEU A 67 -5.50 3.56 -5.31
N ILE A 68 -6.20 4.05 -4.30
CA ILE A 68 -5.73 4.01 -2.92
C ILE A 68 -6.34 2.76 -2.31
N VAL A 69 -5.49 1.91 -1.74
CA VAL A 69 -5.90 0.62 -1.21
C VAL A 69 -5.49 0.56 0.24
N PHE A 70 -6.40 0.18 1.10
CA PHE A 70 -6.07 0.21 2.52
C PHE A 70 -6.76 -0.91 3.29
N ARG A 71 -6.10 -1.31 4.38
CA ARG A 71 -6.59 -2.35 5.27
C ARG A 71 -5.77 -2.30 6.55
N LYS A 72 -6.37 -2.73 7.66
CA LYS A 72 -5.61 -2.86 8.90
C LYS A 72 -4.81 -4.14 8.86
N GLU A 73 -3.52 -4.03 9.14
CA GLU A 73 -2.60 -5.15 9.05
C GLU A 73 -1.51 -5.04 10.10
N ALA A 74 -1.01 -6.19 10.52
CA ALA A 74 0.18 -6.23 11.34
C ALA A 74 1.40 -6.18 10.42
N ILE A 75 2.35 -5.32 10.75
CA ILE A 75 3.57 -5.17 9.97
C ILE A 75 4.67 -5.97 10.63
N ASN A 76 4.84 -7.22 10.23
CA ASN A 76 6.01 -7.96 10.66
C ASN A 76 6.89 -8.22 9.44
N GLU A 77 8.17 -8.31 9.69
CA GLU A 77 9.15 -8.22 8.63
C GLU A 77 8.94 -9.19 7.48
N ASP A 78 8.88 -10.47 7.79
CA ASP A 78 8.86 -11.47 6.72
C ASP A 78 7.51 -11.57 6.03
N ALA A 79 6.45 -11.66 6.82
CA ALA A 79 5.12 -11.80 6.25
C ALA A 79 4.70 -10.57 5.46
N PHE A 80 5.07 -9.39 5.95
CA PHE A 80 4.69 -8.18 5.28
C PHE A 80 5.42 -8.01 3.96
N ASN A 81 6.69 -8.39 3.90
CA ASN A 81 7.43 -8.33 2.64
C ASN A 81 6.86 -9.25 1.58
N LEU A 82 6.48 -10.46 1.96
CA LEU A 82 5.81 -11.37 1.03
C LEU A 82 4.51 -10.77 0.53
N TYR A 83 3.83 -10.08 1.39
CA TYR A 83 2.59 -9.44 1.07
C TYR A 83 2.76 -8.32 0.05
N LEU A 84 3.82 -7.51 0.23
CA LEU A 84 4.13 -6.44 -0.72
C LEU A 84 4.48 -7.00 -2.09
N GLU A 85 5.18 -8.13 -2.14
CA GLU A 85 5.46 -8.79 -3.40
C GLU A 85 4.17 -9.21 -4.10
N LYS A 86 3.23 -9.74 -3.34
CA LYS A 86 1.96 -10.15 -3.89
C LYS A 86 1.18 -8.97 -4.45
N LEU A 87 1.18 -7.84 -3.73
CA LEU A 87 0.50 -6.64 -4.21
C LEU A 87 1.13 -6.11 -5.48
N THR A 88 2.46 -6.17 -5.58
CA THR A 88 3.15 -5.78 -6.80
C THR A 88 2.72 -6.66 -7.96
N GLU A 89 2.63 -7.96 -7.75
CA GLU A 89 2.18 -8.89 -8.78
C GLU A 89 0.75 -8.60 -9.21
N ILE A 90 -0.13 -8.29 -8.25
CA ILE A 90 -1.51 -7.96 -8.57
C ILE A 90 -1.56 -6.70 -9.44
N ALA A 91 -0.80 -5.68 -9.08
CA ALA A 91 -0.74 -4.46 -9.89
C ALA A 91 -0.33 -4.78 -11.31
N GLU A 92 0.74 -5.56 -11.47
CA GLU A 92 1.27 -5.90 -12.79
C GLU A 92 0.28 -6.73 -13.59
N LYS A 93 -0.45 -7.58 -12.94
CA LYS A 93 -1.46 -8.40 -13.62
C LYS A 93 -2.50 -7.54 -14.34
N TYR A 94 -2.80 -6.36 -13.79
CA TYR A 94 -3.77 -5.45 -14.38
C TYR A 94 -3.12 -4.25 -15.04
N ASN A 95 -1.86 -4.38 -15.41
CA ASN A 95 -1.09 -3.33 -16.08
C ASN A 95 -1.02 -2.03 -15.28
N GLY A 96 -0.99 -2.17 -13.98
CA GLY A 96 -0.83 -1.04 -13.08
C GLY A 96 0.58 -1.00 -12.52
N HIS A 97 0.83 0.03 -11.74
CA HIS A 97 2.11 0.23 -11.09
C HIS A 97 1.91 0.39 -9.59
N TYR A 98 2.53 -0.48 -8.81
CA TYR A 98 2.50 -0.38 -7.36
C TYR A 98 3.59 0.59 -6.90
N ASP A 99 3.21 1.65 -6.21
CA ASP A 99 4.14 2.72 -5.86
C ASP A 99 4.59 2.72 -4.40
N GLY A 100 4.06 1.83 -3.59
CA GLY A 100 4.51 1.75 -2.21
C GLY A 100 3.39 1.83 -1.21
N TRP A 101 3.77 2.07 0.04
CA TRP A 101 2.81 2.04 1.15
C TRP A 101 3.23 3.02 2.24
N GLU A 102 2.28 3.29 3.12
CA GLU A 102 2.59 4.05 4.32
C GLU A 102 1.68 3.61 5.46
N THR A 103 2.11 3.88 6.67
CA THR A 103 1.32 3.63 7.86
C THR A 103 1.74 4.62 8.94
N SER A 104 0.91 4.77 9.95
CA SER A 104 1.24 5.63 11.07
C SER A 104 2.01 4.86 12.13
N ILE A 105 2.80 5.58 12.92
CA ILE A 105 3.49 5.02 14.07
C ILE A 105 2.57 5.23 15.27
N GLU A 106 2.11 4.13 15.84
CA GLU A 106 1.05 4.17 16.83
C GLU A 106 1.42 4.84 18.14
N ASN A 107 2.65 4.70 18.54
CA ASN A 107 3.04 5.17 19.87
C ASN A 107 3.74 6.52 19.87
N HIS A 108 3.92 7.13 18.73
CA HIS A 108 4.65 8.38 18.66
C HIS A 108 3.97 9.50 19.43
N GLN A 109 2.68 9.42 19.54
CA GLN A 109 1.92 10.44 20.25
C GLN A 109 2.30 10.49 21.73
N GLN A 110 2.88 9.44 22.24
CA GLN A 110 3.32 9.45 23.63
C GLN A 110 4.52 10.36 23.84
N LEU A 111 5.05 10.85 22.77
CA LEU A 111 6.15 11.81 22.87
C LEU A 111 5.67 13.19 23.27
N ASN A 112 4.40 13.38 23.29
CA ASN A 112 3.82 14.66 23.70
C ASN A 112 3.97 14.92 25.18
#